data_06e112c6ce37d481b49c1560b97d12ab
#
_entry.id   06e112c6ce37d481b49c1560b97d12ab
#
_cell.length_a   1.000
_cell.length_b   1.000
_cell.length_c   1.000
_cell.angle_alpha   90.00
_cell.angle_beta   90.00
_cell.angle_gamma   90.00
#
_symmetry.space_group_name_H-M   'P 1'
#
loop_
_entity.id
_entity.type
_entity.pdbx_description
1 polymer ?
#
loop_
_entity_poly.entity_id
_entity_poly.type
_entity_poly.pdbx_seq_one_letter_code
_entity_poly.pdbx_strand_id
1 'polypeptide(L)'
;MRIGVFAKTFPGADPHLVLGSVAEAGFESSQWNWSCAGLPSIPENVPHNTCRHVIEASMHCHIALPAVSGTFNMAHPDPAIRNEGLSRLKRIIETAPRVGASLVTLCTGSRDIDDQWAWHPENASEEAWSDFVETLAGAIEAAEAIGVFLGIEPELANVVSTPRHARTLIDEMQSDRIRIVFDPANLFEVADDVKRKDVISKSVELLADRISLAHAKDRKLDGSFAPAGKGVIDFTHYLSALKSAGFDGDIIAHGLDANEAVDVSKFLKSILNEGV
;
A
#
# COMPACT_ATOMS: atom_id res chain seq x y z
N MET A 1 15.64 6.73 -3.32
CA MET A 1 14.55 5.70 -3.30
C MET A 1 15.13 4.36 -2.93
N ARG A 2 14.41 3.54 -2.14
CA ARG A 2 14.82 2.23 -1.65
C ARG A 2 13.85 1.16 -2.17
N ILE A 3 14.35 0.00 -2.59
CA ILE A 3 13.51 -1.07 -3.16
C ILE A 3 13.10 -2.06 -2.07
N GLY A 4 11.82 -2.30 -1.96
CA GLY A 4 11.20 -3.22 -1.03
C GLY A 4 10.20 -4.16 -1.69
N VAL A 5 9.59 -5.01 -0.86
CA VAL A 5 8.55 -5.96 -1.29
C VAL A 5 7.49 -6.13 -0.22
N PHE A 6 6.27 -6.48 -0.61
CA PHE A 6 5.22 -6.82 0.34
C PHE A 6 5.55 -8.15 1.03
N ALA A 7 5.61 -8.17 2.35
CA ALA A 7 6.06 -9.34 3.13
C ALA A 7 5.27 -10.62 2.81
N LYS A 8 3.97 -10.51 2.50
CA LYS A 8 3.12 -11.65 2.12
C LYS A 8 3.52 -12.34 0.81
N THR A 9 4.42 -11.77 0.03
CA THR A 9 5.02 -12.43 -1.13
C THR A 9 5.73 -13.72 -0.71
N PHE A 10 6.29 -13.77 0.49
CA PHE A 10 6.97 -14.95 1.00
C PHE A 10 6.07 -15.72 1.96
N PRO A 11 5.94 -17.05 1.79
CA PRO A 11 5.16 -17.88 2.69
C PRO A 11 5.83 -17.98 4.07
N GLY A 12 5.02 -18.06 5.11
CA GLY A 12 5.51 -18.27 6.47
C GLY A 12 4.79 -17.41 7.50
N ALA A 13 5.00 -17.77 8.76
CA ALA A 13 4.43 -17.12 9.94
C ALA A 13 5.50 -16.80 11.02
N ASP A 14 6.77 -16.90 10.64
CA ASP A 14 7.93 -16.52 11.45
C ASP A 14 8.61 -15.30 10.82
N PRO A 15 8.70 -14.17 11.55
CA PRO A 15 9.31 -12.94 11.04
C PRO A 15 10.75 -13.09 10.55
N HIS A 16 11.57 -13.92 11.20
CA HIS A 16 12.97 -14.15 10.79
C HIS A 16 13.04 -14.87 9.45
N LEU A 17 12.18 -15.88 9.23
CA LEU A 17 12.15 -16.61 7.97
C LEU A 17 11.62 -15.74 6.82
N VAL A 18 10.53 -14.99 7.07
CA VAL A 18 9.95 -14.10 6.05
C VAL A 18 10.91 -12.99 5.68
N LEU A 19 11.46 -12.25 6.65
CA LEU A 19 12.39 -11.15 6.38
C LEU A 19 13.75 -11.63 5.89
N GLY A 20 14.19 -12.84 6.28
CA GLY A 20 15.34 -13.51 5.68
C GLY A 20 15.15 -13.73 4.18
N SER A 21 13.97 -14.24 3.77
CA SER A 21 13.63 -14.40 2.34
C SER A 21 13.56 -13.07 1.58
N VAL A 22 13.07 -12.01 2.22
CA VAL A 22 13.08 -10.64 1.66
C VAL A 22 14.52 -10.21 1.38
N ALA A 23 15.43 -10.38 2.33
CA ALA A 23 16.85 -10.03 2.21
C ALA A 23 17.55 -10.87 1.14
N GLU A 24 17.33 -12.19 1.12
CA GLU A 24 17.88 -13.12 0.13
C GLU A 24 17.44 -12.80 -1.30
N ALA A 25 16.20 -12.31 -1.47
CA ALA A 25 15.71 -11.81 -2.77
C ALA A 25 16.32 -10.47 -3.17
N GLY A 26 17.10 -9.84 -2.29
CA GLY A 26 17.83 -8.61 -2.55
C GLY A 26 17.03 -7.34 -2.29
N PHE A 27 15.94 -7.36 -1.56
CA PHE A 27 15.22 -6.17 -1.13
C PHE A 27 15.83 -5.56 0.14
N GLU A 28 15.56 -4.28 0.37
CA GLU A 28 16.12 -3.50 1.49
C GLU A 28 15.02 -3.02 2.46
N SER A 29 13.76 -3.12 2.06
CA SER A 29 12.60 -2.82 2.89
C SER A 29 11.43 -3.74 2.61
N SER A 30 10.44 -3.72 3.52
CA SER A 30 9.23 -4.52 3.36
C SER A 30 8.01 -3.78 3.93
N GLN A 31 6.90 -3.81 3.19
CA GLN A 31 5.59 -3.50 3.73
C GLN A 31 5.13 -4.71 4.55
N TRP A 32 5.00 -4.53 5.85
CA TRP A 32 4.70 -5.62 6.77
C TRP A 32 3.21 -5.98 6.79
N ASN A 33 2.93 -7.26 7.02
CA ASN A 33 1.58 -7.75 7.32
C ASN A 33 1.64 -8.71 8.52
N TRP A 34 0.69 -8.60 9.44
CA TRP A 34 0.71 -9.38 10.67
C TRP A 34 0.54 -10.89 10.44
N SER A 35 0.01 -11.32 9.30
CA SER A 35 -0.05 -12.75 8.93
C SER A 35 1.34 -13.38 8.83
N CYS A 36 2.37 -12.59 8.51
CA CYS A 36 3.77 -13.00 8.49
C CYS A 36 4.37 -13.22 9.89
N ALA A 37 3.61 -12.94 10.96
CA ALA A 37 3.93 -13.27 12.34
C ALA A 37 2.91 -14.25 12.98
N GLY A 38 2.12 -14.96 12.16
CA GLY A 38 1.15 -15.95 12.62
C GLY A 38 -0.15 -15.37 13.21
N LEU A 39 -0.42 -14.08 12.98
CA LEU A 39 -1.67 -13.44 13.36
C LEU A 39 -2.60 -13.28 12.13
N PRO A 40 -3.89 -12.99 12.31
CA PRO A 40 -4.72 -12.48 11.20
C PRO A 40 -4.08 -11.22 10.57
N SER A 41 -4.37 -10.95 9.28
CA SER A 41 -3.87 -9.73 8.60
C SER A 41 -4.29 -8.45 9.32
N ILE A 42 -5.49 -8.46 9.93
CA ILE A 42 -6.00 -7.38 10.76
C ILE A 42 -6.43 -7.98 12.13
N PRO A 43 -5.49 -8.11 13.07
CA PRO A 43 -5.72 -8.80 14.33
C PRO A 43 -6.49 -7.94 15.33
N GLU A 44 -7.24 -8.57 16.24
CA GLU A 44 -7.89 -7.90 17.37
C GLU A 44 -6.87 -7.37 18.39
N ASN A 45 -5.75 -8.05 18.52
CA ASN A 45 -4.64 -7.67 19.38
C ASN A 45 -3.31 -8.10 18.78
N VAL A 46 -2.29 -7.26 18.95
CA VAL A 46 -0.89 -7.59 18.61
C VAL A 46 -0.10 -7.68 19.92
N PRO A 47 0.29 -8.90 20.34
CA PRO A 47 1.05 -9.06 21.57
C PRO A 47 2.38 -8.32 21.55
N HIS A 48 2.82 -7.77 22.67
CA HIS A 48 4.08 -7.02 22.75
C HIS A 48 5.31 -7.85 22.37
N ASN A 49 5.31 -9.14 22.71
CA ASN A 49 6.38 -10.06 22.29
C ASN A 49 6.41 -10.29 20.78
N THR A 50 5.26 -10.28 20.10
CA THR A 50 5.19 -10.37 18.64
C THR A 50 5.82 -9.13 18.00
N CYS A 51 5.49 -7.91 18.45
CA CYS A 51 6.14 -6.69 17.96
C CYS A 51 7.66 -6.75 18.16
N ARG A 52 8.12 -7.20 19.35
CA ARG A 52 9.55 -7.34 19.63
C ARG A 52 10.21 -8.34 18.67
N HIS A 53 9.59 -9.48 18.43
CA HIS A 53 10.11 -10.49 17.51
C HIS A 53 10.20 -9.97 16.05
N VAL A 54 9.20 -9.18 15.61
CA VAL A 54 9.22 -8.54 14.28
C VAL A 54 10.37 -7.53 14.16
N ILE A 55 10.57 -6.64 15.17
CA ILE A 55 11.65 -5.64 15.09
C ILE A 55 13.03 -6.29 15.23
N GLU A 56 13.18 -7.33 16.06
CA GLU A 56 14.42 -8.11 16.16
C GLU A 56 14.78 -8.77 14.83
N ALA A 57 13.79 -9.37 14.15
CA ALA A 57 13.97 -9.95 12.82
C ALA A 57 14.33 -8.89 11.76
N SER A 58 13.65 -7.73 11.76
CA SER A 58 13.95 -6.59 10.89
C SER A 58 15.39 -6.12 11.04
N MET A 59 15.84 -5.95 12.28
CA MET A 59 17.22 -5.55 12.58
C MET A 59 18.24 -6.62 12.17
N HIS A 60 17.95 -7.90 12.45
CA HIS A 60 18.83 -9.02 12.11
C HIS A 60 19.00 -9.18 10.59
N CYS A 61 17.91 -9.08 9.84
CA CYS A 61 17.93 -9.21 8.38
C CYS A 61 18.29 -7.87 7.66
N HIS A 62 18.47 -6.78 8.38
CA HIS A 62 18.71 -5.44 7.82
C HIS A 62 17.61 -4.96 6.86
N ILE A 63 16.35 -5.30 7.14
CA ILE A 63 15.18 -4.91 6.34
C ILE A 63 14.39 -3.83 7.07
N ALA A 64 14.26 -2.65 6.47
CA ALA A 64 13.41 -1.61 7.01
C ALA A 64 11.92 -1.95 6.82
N LEU A 65 11.09 -1.52 7.77
CA LEU A 65 9.64 -1.70 7.71
C LEU A 65 8.94 -0.32 7.64
N PRO A 66 8.90 0.33 6.47
CA PRO A 66 8.31 1.68 6.35
C PRO A 66 6.81 1.70 6.60
N ALA A 67 6.13 0.61 6.30
CA ALA A 67 4.68 0.51 6.40
C ALA A 67 4.19 -0.83 6.94
N VAL A 68 3.02 -0.79 7.59
CA VAL A 68 2.23 -1.97 8.00
C VAL A 68 0.89 -1.96 7.27
N SER A 69 0.46 -3.11 6.78
CA SER A 69 -0.85 -3.26 6.15
C SER A 69 -1.97 -3.27 7.21
N GLY A 70 -2.97 -2.39 7.04
CA GLY A 70 -4.16 -2.27 7.87
C GLY A 70 -5.46 -2.35 7.05
N THR A 71 -5.46 -3.14 5.97
CA THR A 71 -6.53 -3.18 4.99
C THR A 71 -7.75 -3.97 5.45
N PHE A 72 -8.92 -3.32 5.42
CA PHE A 72 -10.25 -3.92 5.56
C PHE A 72 -11.25 -3.13 4.72
N ASN A 73 -12.48 -3.61 4.57
CA ASN A 73 -13.50 -2.91 3.80
C ASN A 73 -14.07 -1.70 4.56
N MET A 74 -13.45 -0.52 4.37
CA MET A 74 -13.86 0.73 5.04
C MET A 74 -15.18 1.30 4.52
N ALA A 75 -15.64 0.85 3.35
CA ALA A 75 -16.90 1.27 2.73
C ALA A 75 -17.96 0.16 2.76
N HIS A 76 -17.78 -0.90 3.57
CA HIS A 76 -18.75 -1.97 3.68
C HIS A 76 -20.13 -1.42 4.05
N PRO A 77 -21.26 -1.87 3.40
CA PRO A 77 -22.59 -1.34 3.67
C PRO A 77 -23.06 -1.56 5.12
N ASP A 78 -22.64 -2.65 5.75
CA ASP A 78 -22.97 -2.93 7.16
C ASP A 78 -22.05 -2.12 8.10
N PRO A 79 -22.58 -1.17 8.90
CA PRO A 79 -21.81 -0.40 9.85
C PRO A 79 -21.20 -1.25 10.97
N ALA A 80 -21.74 -2.41 11.30
CA ALA A 80 -21.15 -3.28 12.31
C ALA A 80 -19.79 -3.84 11.83
N ILE A 81 -19.70 -4.21 10.56
CA ILE A 81 -18.44 -4.67 9.93
C ILE A 81 -17.42 -3.51 9.85
N ARG A 82 -17.86 -2.30 9.47
CA ARG A 82 -16.98 -1.11 9.47
C ARG A 82 -16.43 -0.81 10.88
N ASN A 83 -17.29 -0.85 11.90
CA ASN A 83 -16.90 -0.57 13.29
C ASN A 83 -15.92 -1.62 13.85
N GLU A 84 -16.16 -2.90 13.55
CA GLU A 84 -15.23 -3.97 13.93
C GLU A 84 -13.88 -3.80 13.25
N GLY A 85 -13.88 -3.57 11.94
CA GLY A 85 -12.66 -3.31 11.16
C GLY A 85 -11.89 -2.11 11.68
N LEU A 86 -12.57 -0.99 11.97
CA LEU A 86 -11.96 0.21 12.55
C LEU A 86 -11.36 -0.07 13.93
N SER A 87 -12.04 -0.85 14.79
CA SER A 87 -11.52 -1.23 16.10
C SER A 87 -10.19 -2.00 15.97
N ARG A 88 -10.11 -2.94 15.03
CA ARG A 88 -8.90 -3.72 14.75
C ARG A 88 -7.81 -2.85 14.09
N LEU A 89 -8.18 -1.96 13.15
CA LEU A 89 -7.24 -1.01 12.56
C LEU A 89 -6.59 -0.10 13.60
N LYS A 90 -7.34 0.40 14.60
CA LYS A 90 -6.79 1.19 15.70
C LYS A 90 -5.68 0.44 16.44
N ARG A 91 -5.78 -0.89 16.61
CA ARG A 91 -4.69 -1.72 17.19
C ARG A 91 -3.46 -1.77 16.30
N ILE A 92 -3.64 -1.85 14.99
CA ILE A 92 -2.51 -1.79 14.04
C ILE A 92 -1.83 -0.41 14.11
N ILE A 93 -2.60 0.67 14.10
CA ILE A 93 -2.10 2.04 14.25
C ILE A 93 -1.27 2.19 15.54
N GLU A 94 -1.78 1.72 16.68
CA GLU A 94 -1.08 1.74 17.98
C GLU A 94 0.23 0.95 17.97
N THR A 95 0.32 -0.11 17.17
CA THR A 95 1.47 -1.02 17.16
C THR A 95 2.49 -0.74 16.07
N ALA A 96 2.11 -0.02 15.01
CA ALA A 96 3.00 0.29 13.89
C ALA A 96 4.36 0.91 14.32
N PRO A 97 4.42 1.90 15.24
CA PRO A 97 5.71 2.44 15.69
C PRO A 97 6.58 1.43 16.43
N ARG A 98 5.97 0.40 17.04
CA ARG A 98 6.72 -0.63 17.79
C ARG A 98 7.52 -1.56 16.89
N VAL A 99 7.19 -1.60 15.61
CA VAL A 99 7.94 -2.33 14.58
C VAL A 99 8.73 -1.41 13.65
N GLY A 100 8.79 -0.11 13.98
CA GLY A 100 9.53 0.90 13.21
C GLY A 100 8.77 1.47 12.01
N ALA A 101 7.48 1.15 11.87
CA ALA A 101 6.67 1.67 10.77
C ALA A 101 6.05 3.02 11.11
N SER A 102 6.12 3.95 10.17
CA SER A 102 5.49 5.29 10.27
C SER A 102 4.21 5.41 9.46
N LEU A 103 3.89 4.44 8.61
CA LEU A 103 2.73 4.42 7.73
C LEU A 103 1.90 3.15 7.94
N VAL A 104 0.57 3.31 7.98
CA VAL A 104 -0.38 2.19 7.93
C VAL A 104 -1.14 2.28 6.60
N THR A 105 -1.00 1.27 5.73
CA THR A 105 -1.67 1.27 4.42
C THR A 105 -3.11 0.80 4.55
N LEU A 106 -4.02 1.46 3.86
CA LEU A 106 -5.45 1.23 3.93
C LEU A 106 -6.02 0.80 2.58
N CYS A 107 -7.11 0.03 2.61
CA CYS A 107 -8.02 -0.17 1.50
C CYS A 107 -9.24 0.73 1.71
N THR A 108 -9.63 1.50 0.70
CA THR A 108 -10.82 2.37 0.83
C THR A 108 -12.12 1.61 0.74
N GLY A 109 -12.06 0.38 0.23
CA GLY A 109 -13.15 -0.57 0.27
C GLY A 109 -14.16 -0.46 -0.87
N SER A 110 -15.12 -1.35 -0.84
CA SER A 110 -16.17 -1.52 -1.83
C SER A 110 -17.53 -1.76 -1.17
N ARG A 111 -18.61 -1.49 -1.89
CA ARG A 111 -19.96 -1.90 -1.51
C ARG A 111 -20.22 -3.40 -1.70
N ASP A 112 -19.27 -4.13 -2.31
CA ASP A 112 -19.33 -5.59 -2.33
C ASP A 112 -19.18 -6.14 -0.90
N ILE A 113 -20.10 -7.02 -0.51
CA ILE A 113 -20.20 -7.54 0.86
C ILE A 113 -19.21 -8.67 1.15
N ASP A 114 -18.68 -9.32 0.12
CA ASP A 114 -17.83 -10.50 0.23
C ASP A 114 -16.37 -10.20 -0.07
N ASP A 115 -16.10 -9.21 -0.96
CA ASP A 115 -14.74 -8.88 -1.40
C ASP A 115 -14.49 -7.36 -1.48
N GLN A 116 -13.70 -6.84 -0.56
CA GLN A 116 -13.29 -5.43 -0.52
C GLN A 116 -12.54 -4.95 -1.76
N TRP A 117 -12.05 -5.86 -2.59
CA TRP A 117 -11.32 -5.60 -3.82
C TRP A 117 -12.18 -5.73 -5.09
N ALA A 118 -13.43 -6.19 -4.95
CA ALA A 118 -14.36 -6.30 -6.06
C ALA A 118 -15.01 -4.95 -6.38
N TRP A 119 -15.11 -4.66 -7.69
CA TRP A 119 -15.86 -3.49 -8.14
C TRP A 119 -17.36 -3.66 -7.86
N HIS A 120 -18.00 -2.59 -7.40
CA HIS A 120 -19.46 -2.54 -7.21
C HIS A 120 -20.02 -1.23 -7.76
N PRO A 121 -21.19 -1.22 -8.44
CA PRO A 121 -21.76 -0.02 -9.04
C PRO A 121 -22.07 1.09 -8.03
N GLU A 122 -22.39 0.74 -6.78
CA GLU A 122 -22.67 1.70 -5.71
C GLU A 122 -21.39 2.31 -5.08
N ASN A 123 -20.20 1.92 -5.49
CA ASN A 123 -18.95 2.54 -5.00
C ASN A 123 -18.89 4.04 -5.33
N ALA A 124 -19.59 4.48 -6.39
CA ALA A 124 -19.69 5.88 -6.78
C ALA A 124 -20.84 6.67 -6.10
N SER A 125 -21.57 6.05 -5.16
CA SER A 125 -22.67 6.71 -4.46
C SER A 125 -22.18 7.66 -3.37
N GLU A 126 -22.98 8.69 -3.08
CA GLU A 126 -22.73 9.61 -1.94
C GLU A 126 -22.74 8.84 -0.61
N GLU A 127 -23.55 7.79 -0.49
CA GLU A 127 -23.63 6.95 0.70
C GLU A 127 -22.32 6.18 0.92
N ALA A 128 -21.75 5.55 -0.14
CA ALA A 128 -20.48 4.85 -0.05
C ALA A 128 -19.34 5.79 0.37
N TRP A 129 -19.31 6.99 -0.20
CA TRP A 129 -18.35 8.02 0.18
C TRP A 129 -18.52 8.44 1.64
N SER A 130 -19.74 8.74 2.08
CA SER A 130 -20.05 9.15 3.46
C SER A 130 -19.65 8.07 4.47
N ASP A 131 -19.99 6.80 4.22
CA ASP A 131 -19.64 5.66 5.07
C ASP A 131 -18.13 5.47 5.19
N PHE A 132 -17.42 5.61 4.07
CA PHE A 132 -15.97 5.55 4.03
C PHE A 132 -15.32 6.71 4.81
N VAL A 133 -15.76 7.95 4.58
CA VAL A 133 -15.25 9.15 5.25
C VAL A 133 -15.49 9.09 6.77
N GLU A 134 -16.67 8.63 7.21
CA GLU A 134 -16.97 8.41 8.63
C GLU A 134 -15.99 7.40 9.25
N THR A 135 -15.77 6.28 8.57
CA THR A 135 -14.83 5.24 9.04
C THR A 135 -13.39 5.76 9.08
N LEU A 136 -12.97 6.52 8.05
CA LEU A 136 -11.64 7.10 7.97
C LEU A 136 -11.40 8.16 9.07
N ALA A 137 -12.41 8.97 9.41
CA ALA A 137 -12.31 9.96 10.49
C ALA A 137 -11.89 9.30 11.81
N GLY A 138 -12.50 8.16 12.16
CA GLY A 138 -12.12 7.41 13.35
C GLY A 138 -10.70 6.80 13.29
N ALA A 139 -10.18 6.52 12.10
CA ALA A 139 -8.79 6.09 11.91
C ALA A 139 -7.82 7.28 12.04
N ILE A 140 -8.19 8.45 11.50
CA ILE A 140 -7.39 9.69 11.61
C ILE A 140 -7.19 10.08 13.06
N GLU A 141 -8.24 10.07 13.89
CA GLU A 141 -8.14 10.36 15.33
C GLU A 141 -7.10 9.46 16.02
N ALA A 142 -7.12 8.17 15.72
CA ALA A 142 -6.13 7.24 16.27
C ALA A 142 -4.72 7.52 15.74
N ALA A 143 -4.59 7.83 14.45
CA ALA A 143 -3.30 8.13 13.82
C ALA A 143 -2.68 9.44 14.36
N GLU A 144 -3.49 10.45 14.64
CA GLU A 144 -3.08 11.71 15.26
C GLU A 144 -2.55 11.49 16.69
N ALA A 145 -3.26 10.69 17.49
CA ALA A 145 -2.86 10.36 18.86
C ALA A 145 -1.51 9.63 18.94
N ILE A 146 -1.20 8.80 17.96
CA ILE A 146 0.03 7.98 17.91
C ILE A 146 1.16 8.65 17.12
N GLY A 147 0.83 9.53 16.17
CA GLY A 147 1.82 10.21 15.33
C GLY A 147 2.20 9.45 14.06
N VAL A 148 1.40 8.47 13.61
CA VAL A 148 1.61 7.73 12.36
C VAL A 148 0.82 8.33 11.21
N PHE A 149 1.14 7.92 9.98
CA PHE A 149 0.41 8.29 8.78
C PHE A 149 -0.50 7.16 8.31
N LEU A 150 -1.55 7.52 7.57
CA LEU A 150 -2.50 6.61 6.93
C LEU A 150 -2.31 6.71 5.41
N GLY A 151 -1.92 5.59 4.78
CA GLY A 151 -1.67 5.51 3.36
C GLY A 151 -2.90 5.08 2.58
N ILE A 152 -3.51 6.01 1.87
CA ILE A 152 -4.61 5.74 0.94
C ILE A 152 -4.04 5.32 -0.40
N GLU A 153 -4.48 4.18 -0.90
CA GLU A 153 -4.17 3.70 -2.24
C GLU A 153 -5.40 3.86 -3.13
N PRO A 154 -5.38 4.73 -4.15
CA PRO A 154 -6.44 4.79 -5.15
C PRO A 154 -6.48 3.49 -5.96
N GLU A 155 -7.62 2.81 -5.99
CA GLU A 155 -7.83 1.57 -6.74
C GLU A 155 -9.12 1.61 -7.53
N LEU A 156 -9.08 1.23 -8.82
CA LEU A 156 -10.19 1.32 -9.76
C LEU A 156 -11.48 0.65 -9.28
N ALA A 157 -11.36 -0.40 -8.48
CA ALA A 157 -12.50 -1.15 -7.95
C ALA A 157 -13.03 -0.61 -6.61
N ASN A 158 -12.40 0.42 -6.03
CA ASN A 158 -12.75 0.93 -4.71
C ASN A 158 -13.48 2.29 -4.75
N VAL A 159 -13.93 2.78 -3.59
CA VAL A 159 -14.61 4.08 -3.44
C VAL A 159 -13.66 5.21 -3.84
N VAL A 160 -12.40 5.19 -3.41
CA VAL A 160 -11.37 6.11 -3.91
C VAL A 160 -10.72 5.47 -5.13
N SER A 161 -11.37 5.58 -6.28
CA SER A 161 -11.00 4.87 -7.51
C SER A 161 -10.01 5.62 -8.41
N THR A 162 -9.73 6.89 -8.14
CA THR A 162 -8.87 7.72 -8.99
C THR A 162 -7.99 8.66 -8.16
N PRO A 163 -6.86 9.14 -8.73
CA PRO A 163 -6.05 10.19 -8.11
C PRO A 163 -6.83 11.48 -7.78
N ARG A 164 -7.85 11.80 -8.57
CA ARG A 164 -8.74 12.95 -8.31
C ARG A 164 -9.61 12.71 -7.08
N HIS A 165 -10.17 11.51 -6.90
CA HIS A 165 -10.91 11.16 -5.69
C HIS A 165 -10.01 11.22 -4.47
N ALA A 166 -8.75 10.75 -4.58
CA ALA A 166 -7.79 10.88 -3.49
C ALA A 166 -7.47 12.34 -3.13
N ARG A 167 -7.33 13.23 -4.13
CA ARG A 167 -7.15 14.67 -3.89
C ARG A 167 -8.39 15.27 -3.22
N THR A 168 -9.60 14.97 -3.71
CA THR A 168 -10.85 15.40 -3.08
C THR A 168 -10.92 14.94 -1.62
N LEU A 169 -10.56 13.69 -1.33
CA LEU A 169 -10.52 13.17 0.04
C LEU A 169 -9.54 13.96 0.93
N ILE A 170 -8.34 14.24 0.45
CA ILE A 170 -7.33 15.01 1.19
C ILE A 170 -7.85 16.41 1.50
N ASP A 171 -8.47 17.06 0.52
CA ASP A 171 -9.00 18.42 0.65
C ASP A 171 -10.24 18.47 1.57
N GLU A 172 -11.07 17.43 1.59
CA GLU A 172 -12.23 17.30 2.46
C GLU A 172 -11.84 17.03 3.91
N MET A 173 -10.96 16.04 4.12
CA MET A 173 -10.57 15.61 5.46
C MET A 173 -9.61 16.57 6.17
N GLN A 174 -8.85 17.38 5.44
CA GLN A 174 -7.91 18.41 5.94
C GLN A 174 -6.94 17.88 7.02
N SER A 175 -6.63 16.57 7.01
CA SER A 175 -5.69 15.96 7.96
C SER A 175 -4.31 15.77 7.35
N ASP A 176 -3.30 16.17 8.13
CA ASP A 176 -1.89 15.90 7.76
C ASP A 176 -1.48 14.44 7.96
N ARG A 177 -2.37 13.59 8.47
CA ARG A 177 -2.11 12.16 8.63
C ARG A 177 -2.37 11.38 7.35
N ILE A 178 -3.15 11.90 6.40
CA ILE A 178 -3.40 11.25 5.12
C ILE A 178 -2.19 11.37 4.21
N ARG A 179 -1.72 10.25 3.72
CA ARG A 179 -0.69 10.08 2.71
C ARG A 179 -1.19 9.18 1.59
N ILE A 180 -0.45 9.15 0.50
CA ILE A 180 -0.77 8.33 -0.67
C ILE A 180 0.22 7.17 -0.76
N VAL A 181 -0.31 5.98 -0.98
CA VAL A 181 0.37 4.83 -1.55
C VAL A 181 0.11 4.86 -3.04
N PHE A 182 1.13 5.15 -3.82
CA PHE A 182 0.97 5.33 -5.26
C PHE A 182 1.26 4.04 -6.02
N ASP A 183 0.25 3.46 -6.67
CA ASP A 183 0.40 2.28 -7.53
C ASP A 183 0.06 2.63 -8.98
N PRO A 184 1.02 2.58 -9.92
CA PRO A 184 0.78 2.90 -11.31
C PRO A 184 -0.16 1.90 -12.00
N ALA A 185 -0.23 0.64 -11.53
CA ALA A 185 -1.11 -0.37 -12.08
C ALA A 185 -2.59 -0.15 -11.73
N ASN A 186 -2.89 0.70 -10.75
CA ASN A 186 -4.25 1.03 -10.35
C ASN A 186 -4.84 2.27 -11.06
N LEU A 187 -4.10 2.86 -12.02
CA LEU A 187 -4.53 4.08 -12.73
C LEU A 187 -5.32 3.79 -14.02
N PHE A 188 -5.21 2.59 -14.56
CA PHE A 188 -5.87 2.16 -15.80
C PHE A 188 -6.00 0.63 -15.84
N GLU A 189 -6.96 0.10 -16.57
CA GLU A 189 -7.01 -1.32 -16.91
C GLU A 189 -6.29 -1.58 -18.22
N VAL A 190 -6.76 -0.94 -19.32
CA VAL A 190 -6.17 -1.02 -20.65
C VAL A 190 -6.00 0.40 -21.20
N ALA A 191 -4.80 0.72 -21.66
CA ALA A 191 -4.50 1.99 -22.29
C ALA A 191 -3.30 1.81 -23.25
N ASP A 192 -3.19 2.69 -24.26
CA ASP A 192 -1.98 2.78 -25.10
C ASP A 192 -0.81 3.41 -24.32
N ASP A 193 0.40 3.30 -24.88
CA ASP A 193 1.62 3.74 -24.22
C ASP A 193 1.61 5.25 -23.89
N VAL A 194 1.13 6.07 -24.81
CA VAL A 194 1.08 7.54 -24.62
C VAL A 194 0.15 7.89 -23.44
N LYS A 195 -1.03 7.25 -23.42
CA LYS A 195 -2.03 7.48 -22.36
C LYS A 195 -1.54 6.96 -21.02
N ARG A 196 -0.84 5.80 -20.97
CA ARG A 196 -0.27 5.29 -19.73
C ARG A 196 0.74 6.27 -19.11
N LYS A 197 1.70 6.77 -19.91
CA LYS A 197 2.69 7.75 -19.48
C LYS A 197 2.05 9.06 -19.03
N ASP A 198 1.08 9.56 -19.78
CA ASP A 198 0.36 10.80 -19.46
C ASP A 198 -0.41 10.68 -18.11
N VAL A 199 -1.16 9.59 -17.91
CA VAL A 199 -1.92 9.40 -16.68
C VAL A 199 -1.00 9.21 -15.47
N ILE A 200 0.12 8.49 -15.59
CA ILE A 200 1.11 8.34 -14.52
C ILE A 200 1.69 9.70 -14.14
N SER A 201 2.21 10.48 -15.12
CA SER A 201 2.80 11.78 -14.87
C SER A 201 1.83 12.75 -14.20
N LYS A 202 0.61 12.89 -14.74
CA LYS A 202 -0.42 13.79 -14.17
C LYS A 202 -0.86 13.37 -12.77
N SER A 203 -0.92 12.06 -12.50
CA SER A 203 -1.30 11.55 -11.19
C SER A 203 -0.20 11.77 -10.15
N VAL A 204 1.06 11.57 -10.52
CA VAL A 204 2.21 11.88 -9.66
C VAL A 204 2.23 13.38 -9.36
N GLU A 205 2.12 14.25 -10.36
CA GLU A 205 2.07 15.70 -10.17
C GLU A 205 0.94 16.13 -9.23
N LEU A 206 -0.28 15.58 -9.43
CA LEU A 206 -1.46 15.90 -8.63
C LEU A 206 -1.31 15.54 -7.15
N LEU A 207 -0.58 14.46 -6.85
CA LEU A 207 -0.47 13.89 -5.49
C LEU A 207 0.92 14.03 -4.87
N ALA A 208 1.87 14.72 -5.55
CA ALA A 208 3.28 14.80 -5.20
C ALA A 208 3.54 15.16 -3.73
N ASP A 209 2.76 16.10 -3.18
CA ASP A 209 2.87 16.57 -1.80
C ASP A 209 2.44 15.55 -0.73
N ARG A 210 1.83 14.44 -1.14
CA ARG A 210 1.24 13.43 -0.25
C ARG A 210 1.75 12.01 -0.50
N ILE A 211 2.48 11.72 -1.58
CA ILE A 211 3.05 10.40 -1.84
C ILE A 211 4.09 10.07 -0.77
N SER A 212 3.88 9.00 -0.01
CA SER A 212 4.79 8.53 1.05
C SER A 212 5.30 7.11 0.83
N LEU A 213 4.61 6.33 0.01
CA LEU A 213 5.00 5.00 -0.41
C LEU A 213 4.62 4.84 -1.89
N ALA A 214 5.41 4.10 -2.64
CA ALA A 214 5.11 3.74 -4.01
C ALA A 214 5.05 2.22 -4.15
N HIS A 215 4.10 1.71 -4.93
CA HIS A 215 4.06 0.30 -5.30
C HIS A 215 4.70 0.08 -6.67
N ALA A 216 5.30 -1.09 -6.85
CA ALA A 216 5.80 -1.58 -8.13
C ALA A 216 5.01 -2.84 -8.51
N LYS A 217 3.88 -2.64 -9.12
CA LYS A 217 2.99 -3.64 -9.72
C LYS A 217 2.78 -3.26 -11.18
N ASP A 218 2.63 -4.25 -12.06
CA ASP A 218 2.49 -4.04 -13.49
C ASP A 218 1.12 -4.55 -13.99
N ARG A 219 0.79 -4.22 -15.24
CA ARG A 219 -0.38 -4.74 -15.95
C ARG A 219 0.04 -5.32 -17.30
N LYS A 220 -0.62 -6.40 -17.71
CA LYS A 220 -0.50 -6.95 -19.06
C LYS A 220 -1.37 -6.18 -20.06
N LEU A 221 -1.19 -6.48 -21.32
CA LEU A 221 -2.01 -5.89 -22.41
C LEU A 221 -3.51 -6.18 -22.26
N ASP A 222 -3.87 -7.29 -21.64
CA ASP A 222 -5.26 -7.69 -21.40
C ASP A 222 -5.88 -7.06 -20.15
N GLY A 223 -5.14 -6.22 -19.43
CA GLY A 223 -5.57 -5.56 -18.20
C GLY A 223 -5.34 -6.37 -16.92
N SER A 224 -4.91 -7.62 -16.98
CA SER A 224 -4.57 -8.39 -15.79
C SER A 224 -3.29 -7.89 -15.13
N PHE A 225 -3.15 -8.12 -13.81
CA PHE A 225 -1.94 -7.74 -13.08
C PHE A 225 -0.74 -8.62 -13.43
N ALA A 226 0.45 -8.06 -13.27
CA ALA A 226 1.73 -8.71 -13.48
C ALA A 226 2.76 -8.20 -12.48
N PRO A 227 3.84 -8.96 -12.21
CA PRO A 227 5.02 -8.45 -11.52
C PRO A 227 5.67 -7.29 -12.27
N ALA A 228 6.31 -6.37 -11.55
CA ALA A 228 7.00 -5.24 -12.15
C ALA A 228 8.00 -5.67 -13.24
N GLY A 229 7.92 -5.04 -14.40
CA GLY A 229 8.73 -5.34 -15.58
C GLY A 229 8.24 -6.53 -16.43
N LYS A 230 7.06 -7.09 -16.12
CA LYS A 230 6.45 -8.19 -16.88
C LYS A 230 5.18 -7.77 -17.62
N GLY A 231 4.88 -6.49 -17.63
CA GLY A 231 3.68 -5.92 -18.26
C GLY A 231 4.00 -4.76 -19.19
N VAL A 232 3.15 -3.73 -19.14
CA VAL A 232 3.14 -2.61 -20.09
C VAL A 232 3.54 -1.27 -19.46
N ILE A 233 3.82 -1.23 -18.16
CA ILE A 233 4.22 0.00 -17.46
C ILE A 233 5.70 0.29 -17.76
N ASP A 234 5.97 1.50 -18.24
CA ASP A 234 7.33 2.02 -18.37
C ASP A 234 7.85 2.45 -16.98
N PHE A 235 8.55 1.55 -16.30
CA PHE A 235 9.09 1.80 -14.95
C PHE A 235 10.17 2.86 -14.94
N THR A 236 10.94 3.05 -16.02
CA THR A 236 11.89 4.15 -16.13
C THR A 236 11.16 5.49 -16.10
N HIS A 237 10.09 5.63 -16.89
CA HIS A 237 9.24 6.80 -16.89
C HIS A 237 8.58 7.03 -15.51
N TYR A 238 8.01 5.98 -14.92
CA TYR A 238 7.34 6.04 -13.63
C TYR A 238 8.26 6.50 -12.50
N LEU A 239 9.44 5.86 -12.35
CA LEU A 239 10.39 6.20 -11.30
C LEU A 239 11.01 7.59 -11.52
N SER A 240 11.24 7.99 -12.78
CA SER A 240 11.66 9.36 -13.11
C SER A 240 10.61 10.40 -12.73
N ALA A 241 9.32 10.12 -12.95
CA ALA A 241 8.24 11.02 -12.56
C ALA A 241 8.19 11.19 -11.04
N LEU A 242 8.28 10.10 -10.27
CA LEU A 242 8.34 10.14 -8.80
C LEU A 242 9.53 10.96 -8.30
N LYS A 243 10.72 10.71 -8.83
CA LYS A 243 11.94 11.44 -8.45
C LYS A 243 11.82 12.92 -8.77
N SER A 244 11.30 13.28 -9.93
CA SER A 244 11.08 14.67 -10.35
C SER A 244 10.07 15.40 -9.46
N ALA A 245 9.12 14.67 -8.89
CA ALA A 245 8.16 15.16 -7.91
C ALA A 245 8.74 15.25 -6.47
N GLY A 246 10.00 14.90 -6.27
CA GLY A 246 10.68 14.96 -4.97
C GLY A 246 10.49 13.73 -4.10
N PHE A 247 9.90 12.64 -4.61
CA PHE A 247 9.77 11.39 -3.86
C PHE A 247 11.13 10.68 -3.71
N ASP A 248 11.50 10.36 -2.49
CA ASP A 248 12.70 9.58 -2.13
C ASP A 248 12.39 8.49 -1.10
N GLY A 249 11.18 7.97 -1.13
CA GLY A 249 10.71 6.94 -0.22
C GLY A 249 10.98 5.51 -0.69
N ASP A 250 10.19 4.58 -0.15
CA ASP A 250 10.25 3.16 -0.46
C ASP A 250 9.36 2.81 -1.65
N ILE A 251 9.88 1.96 -2.55
CA ILE A 251 9.16 1.39 -3.68
C ILE A 251 8.95 -0.08 -3.37
N ILE A 252 7.71 -0.47 -3.11
CA ILE A 252 7.34 -1.82 -2.65
C ILE A 252 6.84 -2.64 -3.84
N ALA A 253 7.58 -3.67 -4.22
CA ALA A 253 7.12 -4.65 -5.20
C ALA A 253 5.90 -5.39 -4.66
N HIS A 254 4.87 -5.50 -5.48
CA HIS A 254 3.57 -6.07 -5.15
C HIS A 254 3.02 -6.90 -6.31
N GLY A 255 2.12 -7.87 -6.02
CA GLY A 255 1.49 -8.66 -7.08
C GLY A 255 2.44 -9.64 -7.79
N LEU A 256 3.37 -10.24 -7.05
CA LEU A 256 4.34 -11.24 -7.54
C LEU A 256 4.38 -12.46 -6.62
N ASP A 257 4.83 -13.57 -7.16
CA ASP A 257 5.13 -14.79 -6.40
C ASP A 257 6.57 -14.78 -5.86
N ALA A 258 6.84 -15.57 -4.81
CA ALA A 258 8.16 -15.64 -4.17
C ALA A 258 9.29 -16.03 -5.15
N ASN A 259 9.00 -16.87 -6.13
CA ASN A 259 9.98 -17.29 -7.15
C ASN A 259 10.33 -16.21 -8.19
N GLU A 260 9.54 -15.13 -8.27
CA GLU A 260 9.76 -13.99 -9.15
C GLU A 260 10.52 -12.85 -8.45
N ALA A 261 10.60 -12.91 -7.12
CA ALA A 261 11.08 -11.82 -6.27
C ALA A 261 12.51 -11.36 -6.61
N VAL A 262 13.43 -12.29 -6.85
CA VAL A 262 14.84 -11.99 -7.21
C VAL A 262 14.92 -11.22 -8.53
N ASP A 263 14.16 -11.64 -9.55
CA ASP A 263 14.17 -10.99 -10.87
C ASP A 263 13.55 -9.60 -10.81
N VAL A 264 12.45 -9.43 -10.06
CA VAL A 264 11.81 -8.13 -9.84
C VAL A 264 12.75 -7.18 -9.09
N SER A 265 13.43 -7.66 -8.05
CA SER A 265 14.42 -6.86 -7.31
C SER A 265 15.55 -6.38 -8.22
N LYS A 266 16.13 -7.26 -9.03
CA LYS A 266 17.19 -6.92 -10.00
C LYS A 266 16.70 -5.90 -11.03
N PHE A 267 15.50 -6.10 -11.57
CA PHE A 267 14.90 -5.19 -12.55
C PHE A 267 14.74 -3.78 -11.99
N LEU A 268 14.13 -3.63 -10.82
CA LEU A 268 13.92 -2.31 -10.19
C LEU A 268 15.25 -1.63 -9.83
N LYS A 269 16.22 -2.38 -9.31
CA LYS A 269 17.56 -1.87 -9.00
C LYS A 269 18.32 -1.41 -10.25
N SER A 270 18.19 -2.13 -11.38
CA SER A 270 18.86 -1.72 -12.62
C SER A 270 18.41 -0.33 -13.06
N ILE A 271 17.10 -0.03 -12.99
CA ILE A 271 16.55 1.27 -13.37
C ILE A 271 17.09 2.38 -12.44
N LEU A 272 17.10 2.15 -11.13
CA LEU A 272 17.62 3.15 -10.18
C LEU A 272 19.12 3.42 -10.37
N ASN A 273 19.91 2.39 -10.73
CA ASN A 273 21.35 2.51 -10.97
C ASN A 273 21.68 3.22 -12.30
N GLU A 274 20.79 3.20 -13.28
CA GLU A 274 20.95 3.90 -14.58
C GLU A 274 20.68 5.40 -14.46
N GLY A 275 20.36 5.91 -13.28
CA GLY A 275 20.32 7.34 -12.99
C GLY A 275 18.92 7.95 -13.01
N VAL A 276 17.89 7.12 -12.89
CA VAL A 276 16.55 7.64 -12.57
C VAL A 276 16.56 8.41 -11.28
#